data_dfbc48dba6c5795cb67bbca380252674
#
_entry.id   dfbc48dba6c5795cb67bbca380252674
#
_cell.length_a   1.000
_cell.length_b   1.000
_cell.length_c   1.000
_cell.angle_alpha   90.00
_cell.angle_beta   90.00
_cell.angle_gamma   90.00
#
_symmetry.space_group_name_H-M   'P 1'
#
loop_
_entity.id
_entity.type
_entity.pdbx_description
1 polymer ?
#
loop_
_entity_poly.entity_id
_entity_poly.type
_entity_poly.pdbx_seq_one_letter_code
_entity_poly.pdbx_strand_id
1 'polypeptide(L)'
;MSKIKVLVLPSDRTGVGKFRSVDPHIFLQNLYPDDFHVDIVFDLDINNPSVWDDYQIVHFHRVIAGNYENTANIVNYLKSKGIKTVMDLDDYWLPTKEHPIHDLIRVNKLHEKIVDTITVADYVLTTTTLFADEIRKHNKNVFVFPNAINPKEAQFCEPTIKSEKLRFGWLGGSSHLHDLMLLDGLFQRMEPYKEKVQVYLCGFDIRGTVTEINAETREQTKRDIKPEETVWYKYENIFTDNAKLISPEYKDFLLKFKEEDYSKFSDEYYHRVWTRPVQNYAKNYAKFDVSLAPIKNHIFNRVKSQLKVIEAGFYKKALIASNVGPYTIDLKHSLQNGNFVDGNALLVDESRNHSDWFKYSKKLIDNPNWAYDLGERLYETVKDTYDLNVVTKTRAEFYKSIV
;
A
#
# COMPACT_ATOMS: atom_id res chain seq x y z
N MET A 1 37.31 10.50 -2.36
CA MET A 1 36.31 11.56 -2.23
C MET A 1 35.60 11.41 -0.89
N SER A 2 35.15 12.49 -0.28
CA SER A 2 34.32 12.38 0.93
C SER A 2 32.97 11.72 0.56
N LYS A 3 32.43 10.89 1.46
CA LYS A 3 31.12 10.27 1.25
C LYS A 3 30.01 11.35 1.22
N ILE A 4 29.02 11.14 0.38
CA ILE A 4 27.80 11.98 0.37
C ILE A 4 26.98 11.63 1.63
N LYS A 5 26.76 12.61 2.49
CA LYS A 5 25.97 12.44 3.73
C LYS A 5 24.51 12.78 3.45
N VAL A 6 23.63 11.82 3.71
CA VAL A 6 22.20 11.92 3.46
C VAL A 6 21.45 11.79 4.78
N LEU A 7 20.68 12.81 5.15
CA LEU A 7 19.72 12.73 6.24
C LEU A 7 18.37 12.29 5.68
N VAL A 8 17.79 11.26 6.25
CA VAL A 8 16.48 10.71 5.83
C VAL A 8 15.47 10.87 6.95
N LEU A 9 14.35 11.49 6.64
CA LEU A 9 13.27 11.79 7.58
C LEU A 9 11.99 11.07 7.13
N PRO A 10 11.75 9.83 7.60
CA PRO A 10 10.52 9.09 7.33
C PRO A 10 9.31 9.76 7.97
N SER A 11 8.13 9.69 7.33
CA SER A 11 6.88 10.18 7.91
C SER A 11 6.34 9.32 9.05
N ASP A 12 6.64 8.03 9.00
CA ASP A 12 6.09 7.04 9.94
C ASP A 12 6.96 5.78 10.01
N ARG A 13 6.61 4.88 10.92
CA ARG A 13 7.25 3.57 11.12
C ARG A 13 6.46 2.42 10.48
N THR A 14 5.54 2.74 9.56
CA THR A 14 4.64 1.79 8.88
C THR A 14 5.06 1.53 7.43
N GLY A 15 4.14 1.09 6.59
CA GLY A 15 4.42 0.75 5.20
C GLY A 15 5.00 1.89 4.38
N VAL A 16 4.50 3.10 4.56
CA VAL A 16 5.00 4.26 3.81
C VAL A 16 6.45 4.56 4.18
N GLY A 17 6.74 4.70 5.47
CA GLY A 17 8.11 4.91 5.95
C GLY A 17 9.06 3.80 5.51
N LYS A 18 8.63 2.52 5.56
CA LYS A 18 9.42 1.38 5.09
C LYS A 18 9.78 1.51 3.61
N PHE A 19 8.78 1.58 2.73
CA PHE A 19 9.00 1.50 1.28
C PHE A 19 9.56 2.77 0.66
N ARG A 20 9.28 3.94 1.26
CA ARG A 20 9.72 5.22 0.68
C ARG A 20 11.04 5.73 1.27
N SER A 21 11.28 5.47 2.54
CA SER A 21 12.39 6.09 3.26
C SER A 21 13.39 5.07 3.79
N VAL A 22 12.97 4.10 4.60
CA VAL A 22 13.88 3.25 5.37
C VAL A 22 14.60 2.25 4.48
N ASP A 23 13.87 1.33 3.83
CA ASP A 23 14.48 0.26 3.04
C ASP A 23 15.35 0.79 1.89
N PRO A 24 14.89 1.77 1.08
CA PRO A 24 15.71 2.31 -0.01
C PRO A 24 17.04 2.91 0.45
N HIS A 25 17.08 3.50 1.65
CA HIS A 25 18.27 4.16 2.15
C HIS A 25 19.19 3.22 2.94
N ILE A 26 18.65 2.22 3.63
CA ILE A 26 19.45 1.11 4.17
C ILE A 26 20.16 0.38 3.01
N PHE A 27 19.45 0.10 1.92
CA PHE A 27 20.04 -0.53 0.74
C PHE A 27 21.09 0.37 0.08
N LEU A 28 20.85 1.67 -0.01
CA LEU A 28 21.82 2.64 -0.51
C LEU A 28 23.12 2.59 0.29
N GLN A 29 23.04 2.64 1.62
CA GLN A 29 24.19 2.55 2.52
C GLN A 29 24.93 1.21 2.36
N ASN A 30 24.19 0.10 2.24
CA ASN A 30 24.79 -1.25 2.18
C ASN A 30 25.42 -1.56 0.84
N LEU A 31 24.84 -1.11 -0.27
CA LEU A 31 25.34 -1.39 -1.62
C LEU A 31 26.45 -0.43 -2.04
N TYR A 32 26.48 0.78 -1.48
CA TYR A 32 27.44 1.84 -1.84
C TYR A 32 28.08 2.46 -0.58
N PRO A 33 28.68 1.63 0.31
CA PRO A 33 29.21 2.11 1.60
C PRO A 33 30.37 3.09 1.48
N ASP A 34 31.08 3.10 0.35
CA ASP A 34 32.19 4.03 0.09
C ASP A 34 31.73 5.38 -0.47
N ASP A 35 30.52 5.42 -1.05
CA ASP A 35 29.95 6.61 -1.68
C ASP A 35 29.03 7.39 -0.74
N PHE A 36 28.29 6.71 0.12
CA PHE A 36 27.24 7.30 0.95
C PHE A 36 27.42 7.03 2.45
N HIS A 37 27.01 8.01 3.23
CA HIS A 37 26.72 7.88 4.65
C HIS A 37 25.26 8.31 4.89
N VAL A 38 24.44 7.44 5.44
CA VAL A 38 23.00 7.66 5.59
C VAL A 38 22.59 7.60 7.06
N ASP A 39 21.95 8.67 7.53
CA ASP A 39 21.30 8.73 8.83
C ASP A 39 19.78 8.76 8.66
N ILE A 40 19.07 7.82 9.29
CA ILE A 40 17.60 7.73 9.26
C ILE A 40 17.07 8.16 10.62
N VAL A 41 16.39 9.29 10.66
CA VAL A 41 15.94 9.92 11.92
C VAL A 41 14.42 10.13 11.86
N PHE A 42 13.70 9.57 12.83
CA PHE A 42 12.24 9.72 12.94
C PHE A 42 11.82 10.94 13.76
N ASP A 43 12.56 11.21 14.82
CA ASP A 43 12.23 12.26 15.79
C ASP A 43 13.36 13.31 15.80
N LEU A 44 13.35 14.19 14.79
CA LEU A 44 14.35 15.24 14.63
C LEU A 44 13.94 16.50 15.39
N ASP A 45 14.83 17.05 16.21
CA ASP A 45 14.64 18.39 16.79
C ASP A 45 14.94 19.49 15.75
N ILE A 46 13.92 19.90 15.03
CA ILE A 46 14.02 20.94 13.99
C ILE A 46 14.37 22.35 14.54
N ASN A 47 14.29 22.56 15.85
CA ASN A 47 14.63 23.84 16.47
C ASN A 47 16.15 23.99 16.70
N ASN A 48 16.91 22.89 16.60
CA ASN A 48 18.36 22.92 16.67
C ASN A 48 18.97 23.07 15.25
N PRO A 49 19.50 24.26 14.88
CA PRO A 49 20.03 24.48 13.54
C PRO A 49 21.21 23.58 13.18
N SER A 50 21.99 23.11 14.16
CA SER A 50 23.18 22.29 13.90
C SER A 50 22.88 20.87 13.44
N VAL A 51 21.63 20.41 13.54
CA VAL A 51 21.24 19.06 13.05
C VAL A 51 21.39 18.91 11.54
N TRP A 52 21.51 20.01 10.80
CA TRP A 52 21.62 20.03 9.35
C TRP A 52 23.06 20.14 8.83
N ASP A 53 24.01 20.62 9.65
CA ASP A 53 25.31 21.14 9.20
C ASP A 53 26.20 20.10 8.51
N ASP A 54 25.99 18.83 8.74
CA ASP A 54 26.83 17.76 8.21
C ASP A 54 26.35 17.16 6.88
N TYR A 55 25.16 17.50 6.41
CA TYR A 55 24.50 16.80 5.31
C TYR A 55 24.55 17.59 4.00
N GLN A 56 24.74 16.86 2.89
CA GLN A 56 24.62 17.41 1.53
C GLN A 56 23.19 17.24 1.00
N ILE A 57 22.47 16.21 1.47
CA ILE A 57 21.11 15.90 1.03
C ILE A 57 20.23 15.71 2.27
N VAL A 58 19.05 16.32 2.28
CA VAL A 58 17.96 16.02 3.19
C VAL A 58 16.80 15.42 2.40
N HIS A 59 16.56 14.12 2.60
CA HIS A 59 15.42 13.39 2.04
C HIS A 59 14.31 13.30 3.08
N PHE A 60 13.10 13.72 2.73
CA PHE A 60 11.97 13.67 3.66
C PHE A 60 10.70 13.25 2.92
N HIS A 61 9.82 12.52 3.62
CA HIS A 61 8.55 12.11 3.08
C HIS A 61 7.45 13.09 3.49
N ARG A 62 6.82 13.70 2.48
CA ARG A 62 5.67 14.62 2.55
C ARG A 62 5.94 15.91 3.34
N VAL A 63 6.35 15.81 4.60
CA VAL A 63 6.67 16.96 5.48
C VAL A 63 7.83 16.61 6.41
N ILE A 64 8.54 17.62 6.88
CA ILE A 64 9.66 17.47 7.81
C ILE A 64 9.11 17.40 9.25
N ALA A 65 9.43 16.32 9.98
CA ALA A 65 9.07 16.10 11.38
C ALA A 65 7.57 16.35 11.71
N GLY A 66 6.67 16.01 10.79
CA GLY A 66 5.23 16.22 10.95
C GLY A 66 4.78 17.70 10.94
N ASN A 67 5.69 18.62 10.68
CA ASN A 67 5.41 20.07 10.77
C ASN A 67 4.97 20.64 9.40
N TYR A 68 3.68 20.53 9.10
CA TYR A 68 3.10 21.07 7.87
C TYR A 68 3.30 22.57 7.71
N GLU A 69 3.18 23.35 8.80
CA GLU A 69 3.22 24.82 8.75
C GLU A 69 4.59 25.37 8.38
N ASN A 70 5.68 24.73 8.81
CA ASN A 70 7.02 25.27 8.64
C ASN A 70 7.88 24.49 7.64
N THR A 71 7.41 23.36 7.08
CA THR A 71 8.25 22.55 6.18
C THR A 71 8.77 23.35 5.01
N ALA A 72 7.94 24.16 4.33
CA ALA A 72 8.40 24.98 3.21
C ALA A 72 9.48 26.00 3.63
N ASN A 73 9.37 26.59 4.83
CA ASN A 73 10.38 27.51 5.38
C ASN A 73 11.68 26.78 5.70
N ILE A 74 11.61 25.58 6.28
CA ILE A 74 12.79 24.74 6.56
C ILE A 74 13.48 24.36 5.25
N VAL A 75 12.73 23.97 4.22
CA VAL A 75 13.26 23.68 2.88
C VAL A 75 14.03 24.89 2.31
N ASN A 76 13.45 26.09 2.37
CA ASN A 76 14.12 27.31 1.92
C ASN A 76 15.39 27.62 2.74
N TYR A 77 15.37 27.39 4.05
CA TYR A 77 16.54 27.51 4.90
C TYR A 77 17.65 26.53 4.50
N LEU A 78 17.34 25.24 4.30
CA LEU A 78 18.30 24.23 3.84
C LEU A 78 18.93 24.60 2.49
N LYS A 79 18.13 25.06 1.55
CA LYS A 79 18.61 25.57 0.25
C LYS A 79 19.59 26.74 0.41
N SER A 80 19.31 27.67 1.34
CA SER A 80 20.22 28.80 1.60
C SER A 80 21.57 28.36 2.17
N LYS A 81 21.64 27.16 2.77
CA LYS A 81 22.85 26.50 3.25
C LYS A 81 23.56 25.64 2.19
N GLY A 82 23.01 25.55 0.98
CA GLY A 82 23.53 24.70 -0.09
C GLY A 82 23.16 23.22 0.04
N ILE A 83 22.31 22.87 1.00
CA ILE A 83 21.84 21.49 1.22
C ILE A 83 20.73 21.18 0.22
N LYS A 84 20.85 20.07 -0.51
CA LYS A 84 19.85 19.63 -1.48
C LYS A 84 18.65 19.01 -0.76
N THR A 85 17.47 19.47 -1.12
CA THR A 85 16.21 19.00 -0.54
C THR A 85 15.50 18.05 -1.50
N VAL A 86 15.22 16.85 -1.04
CA VAL A 86 14.56 15.79 -1.81
C VAL A 86 13.28 15.41 -1.07
N MET A 87 12.15 15.90 -1.56
CA MET A 87 10.83 15.53 -1.06
C MET A 87 10.39 14.22 -1.71
N ASP A 88 9.88 13.27 -0.94
CA ASP A 88 9.25 12.05 -1.45
C ASP A 88 7.74 12.09 -1.23
N LEU A 89 6.96 11.65 -2.22
CA LEU A 89 5.51 11.72 -2.17
C LEU A 89 4.89 10.51 -2.89
N ASP A 90 4.09 9.74 -2.18
CA ASP A 90 3.49 8.48 -2.65
C ASP A 90 1.97 8.55 -2.88
N ASP A 91 1.27 9.44 -2.19
CA ASP A 91 -0.17 9.67 -2.31
C ASP A 91 -0.48 11.13 -2.69
N TYR A 92 -1.57 11.31 -3.44
CA TYR A 92 -2.09 12.64 -3.77
C TYR A 92 -2.41 13.44 -2.51
N TRP A 93 -2.12 14.73 -2.52
CA TRP A 93 -2.18 15.59 -1.34
C TRP A 93 -3.58 15.86 -0.80
N LEU A 94 -4.64 15.66 -1.62
CA LEU A 94 -6.03 15.77 -1.18
C LEU A 94 -6.78 14.47 -1.52
N PRO A 95 -7.05 13.61 -0.53
CA PRO A 95 -7.87 12.42 -0.74
C PRO A 95 -9.32 12.77 -1.06
N THR A 96 -10.09 11.80 -1.56
CA THR A 96 -11.52 11.97 -1.84
C THR A 96 -12.33 12.12 -0.56
N LYS A 97 -13.57 12.59 -0.72
CA LYS A 97 -14.49 12.83 0.43
C LYS A 97 -14.79 11.58 1.25
N GLU A 98 -14.74 10.43 0.61
CA GLU A 98 -14.97 9.13 1.25
C GLU A 98 -13.77 8.63 2.08
N HIS A 99 -12.61 9.25 1.92
CA HIS A 99 -11.43 8.88 2.67
C HIS A 99 -11.51 9.41 4.11
N PRO A 100 -11.17 8.58 5.14
CA PRO A 100 -11.34 8.95 6.55
C PRO A 100 -10.66 10.26 6.98
N ILE A 101 -9.55 10.62 6.34
CA ILE A 101 -8.80 11.85 6.70
C ILE A 101 -9.09 13.04 5.79
N HIS A 102 -10.07 12.95 4.86
CA HIS A 102 -10.37 14.03 3.92
C HIS A 102 -10.65 15.36 4.62
N ASP A 103 -11.60 15.34 5.56
CA ASP A 103 -12.02 16.58 6.25
C ASP A 103 -10.89 17.17 7.10
N LEU A 104 -10.08 16.31 7.75
CA LEU A 104 -8.91 16.75 8.49
C LEU A 104 -7.93 17.52 7.58
N ILE A 105 -7.62 16.97 6.42
CA ILE A 105 -6.69 17.58 5.45
C ILE A 105 -7.29 18.87 4.88
N ARG A 106 -8.56 18.87 4.49
CA ARG A 106 -9.22 19.99 3.84
C ARG A 106 -9.43 21.17 4.80
N VAL A 107 -9.96 20.91 6.00
CA VAL A 107 -10.28 21.96 6.99
C VAL A 107 -9.02 22.64 7.49
N ASN A 108 -7.95 21.87 7.73
CA ASN A 108 -6.65 22.40 8.18
C ASN A 108 -5.75 22.84 7.00
N LYS A 109 -6.26 22.82 5.76
CA LYS A 109 -5.51 23.23 4.56
C LYS A 109 -4.16 22.52 4.37
N LEU A 110 -4.02 21.28 4.90
CA LEU A 110 -2.75 20.56 4.84
C LEU A 110 -2.33 20.24 3.39
N HIS A 111 -3.29 20.08 2.48
CA HIS A 111 -3.03 19.89 1.06
C HIS A 111 -2.36 21.13 0.43
N GLU A 112 -2.74 22.36 0.83
CA GLU A 112 -2.08 23.58 0.37
C GLU A 112 -0.62 23.62 0.84
N LYS A 113 -0.35 23.27 2.10
CA LYS A 113 1.00 23.21 2.67
C LYS A 113 1.90 22.18 1.98
N ILE A 114 1.33 21.03 1.58
CA ILE A 114 2.06 20.04 0.79
C ILE A 114 2.43 20.61 -0.57
N VAL A 115 1.50 21.32 -1.26
CA VAL A 115 1.76 21.96 -2.56
C VAL A 115 2.82 23.06 -2.43
N ASP A 116 2.78 23.88 -1.37
CA ASP A 116 3.81 24.87 -1.08
C ASP A 116 5.19 24.20 -0.95
N THR A 117 5.26 23.08 -0.24
CA THR A 117 6.50 22.30 -0.07
C THR A 117 6.99 21.72 -1.40
N ILE A 118 6.08 21.14 -2.22
CA ILE A 118 6.41 20.66 -3.57
C ILE A 118 7.05 21.78 -4.39
N THR A 119 6.48 22.98 -4.32
CA THR A 119 6.92 24.13 -5.12
C THR A 119 8.33 24.58 -4.76
N VAL A 120 8.71 24.53 -3.49
CA VAL A 120 10.01 25.02 -3.02
C VAL A 120 11.11 23.95 -2.96
N ALA A 121 10.80 22.66 -2.91
CA ALA A 121 11.77 21.58 -2.89
C ALA A 121 12.67 21.59 -4.14
N ASP A 122 13.96 21.27 -3.97
CA ASP A 122 14.86 21.16 -5.13
C ASP A 122 14.45 20.02 -6.06
N TYR A 123 14.09 18.88 -5.47
CA TYR A 123 13.67 17.68 -6.18
C TYR A 123 12.48 17.03 -5.50
N VAL A 124 11.57 16.45 -6.30
CA VAL A 124 10.46 15.65 -5.79
C VAL A 124 10.53 14.24 -6.37
N LEU A 125 10.53 13.24 -5.50
CA LEU A 125 10.44 11.85 -5.87
C LEU A 125 9.00 11.37 -5.72
N THR A 126 8.59 10.47 -6.60
CA THR A 126 7.26 9.86 -6.53
C THR A 126 7.25 8.44 -7.07
N THR A 127 6.10 7.77 -6.99
CA THR A 127 5.98 6.33 -7.25
C THR A 127 5.70 5.97 -8.71
N THR A 128 5.00 6.84 -9.44
CA THR A 128 4.52 6.55 -10.80
C THR A 128 4.67 7.75 -11.74
N THR A 129 4.72 7.49 -13.05
CA THR A 129 4.68 8.54 -14.07
C THR A 129 3.41 9.36 -14.01
N LEU A 130 2.28 8.70 -13.72
CA LEU A 130 0.97 9.36 -13.57
C LEU A 130 0.98 10.40 -12.44
N PHE A 131 1.63 10.07 -11.32
CA PHE A 131 1.74 11.01 -10.21
C PHE A 131 2.78 12.09 -10.51
N ALA A 132 3.88 11.73 -11.17
CA ALA A 132 4.88 12.71 -11.59
C ALA A 132 4.27 13.80 -12.47
N ASP A 133 3.33 13.47 -13.36
CA ASP A 133 2.65 14.43 -14.22
C ASP A 133 1.79 15.44 -13.43
N GLU A 134 1.14 14.98 -12.36
CA GLU A 134 0.41 15.88 -11.45
C GLU A 134 1.37 16.80 -10.68
N ILE A 135 2.47 16.26 -10.14
CA ILE A 135 3.46 17.02 -9.38
C ILE A 135 4.19 18.03 -10.27
N ARG A 136 4.44 17.72 -11.54
CA ARG A 136 5.09 18.62 -12.50
C ARG A 136 4.34 19.93 -12.75
N LYS A 137 3.07 19.99 -12.40
CA LYS A 137 2.31 21.25 -12.41
C LYS A 137 2.82 22.27 -11.40
N HIS A 138 3.55 21.82 -10.37
CA HIS A 138 4.06 22.62 -9.26
C HIS A 138 5.60 22.65 -9.18
N ASN A 139 6.28 21.59 -9.60
CA ASN A 139 7.73 21.48 -9.60
C ASN A 139 8.21 20.75 -10.85
N LYS A 140 9.22 21.26 -11.55
CA LYS A 140 9.75 20.65 -12.78
C LYS A 140 10.74 19.50 -12.52
N ASN A 141 11.37 19.49 -11.36
CA ASN A 141 12.41 18.52 -10.98
C ASN A 141 11.78 17.28 -10.32
N VAL A 142 10.97 16.54 -11.07
CA VAL A 142 10.22 15.36 -10.57
C VAL A 142 10.78 14.08 -11.16
N PHE A 143 11.10 13.12 -10.31
CA PHE A 143 11.66 11.83 -10.67
C PHE A 143 10.81 10.69 -10.16
N VAL A 144 10.71 9.62 -10.94
CA VAL A 144 9.93 8.43 -10.56
C VAL A 144 10.87 7.39 -9.93
N PHE A 145 10.60 7.09 -8.65
CA PHE A 145 11.21 6.00 -7.91
C PHE A 145 10.07 5.11 -7.40
N PRO A 146 9.75 4.02 -8.08
CA PRO A 146 8.63 3.16 -7.70
C PRO A 146 8.89 2.52 -6.33
N ASN A 147 7.82 2.07 -5.68
CA ASN A 147 7.97 1.14 -4.58
C ASN A 147 8.68 -0.11 -5.09
N ALA A 148 9.59 -0.65 -4.30
CA ALA A 148 10.38 -1.81 -4.67
C ALA A 148 10.44 -2.82 -3.52
N ILE A 149 10.64 -4.08 -3.86
CA ILE A 149 10.68 -5.20 -2.92
C ILE A 149 12.10 -5.77 -2.87
N ASN A 150 12.56 -6.08 -1.66
CA ASN A 150 13.69 -6.97 -1.48
C ASN A 150 13.19 -8.42 -1.61
N PRO A 151 13.48 -9.13 -2.71
CA PRO A 151 13.00 -10.50 -2.90
C PRO A 151 13.61 -11.50 -1.92
N LYS A 152 14.64 -11.09 -1.16
CA LYS A 152 15.29 -11.92 -0.13
C LYS A 152 14.76 -11.62 1.28
N GLU A 153 13.88 -10.65 1.43
CA GLU A 153 13.24 -10.39 2.72
C GLU A 153 12.29 -11.53 3.08
N ALA A 154 12.37 -12.03 4.30
CA ALA A 154 11.63 -13.22 4.76
C ALA A 154 10.12 -13.16 4.49
N GLN A 155 9.53 -11.96 4.54
CA GLN A 155 8.10 -11.82 4.27
C GLN A 155 7.73 -12.00 2.79
N PHE A 156 8.67 -11.92 1.84
CA PHE A 156 8.45 -12.16 0.41
C PHE A 156 8.93 -13.54 -0.05
N CYS A 157 9.50 -14.33 0.85
CA CYS A 157 9.98 -15.68 0.59
C CYS A 157 9.04 -16.78 1.15
N GLU A 158 7.92 -16.41 1.77
CA GLU A 158 6.98 -17.37 2.34
C GLU A 158 6.36 -18.22 1.24
N PRO A 159 6.46 -19.57 1.31
CA PRO A 159 5.87 -20.42 0.31
C PRO A 159 4.34 -20.35 0.37
N THR A 160 3.69 -20.42 -0.78
CA THR A 160 2.22 -20.52 -0.84
C THR A 160 1.75 -21.78 -0.13
N ILE A 161 0.81 -21.64 0.77
CA ILE A 161 0.16 -22.76 1.45
C ILE A 161 -0.59 -23.58 0.39
N LYS A 162 -0.32 -24.88 0.33
CA LYS A 162 -1.02 -25.78 -0.61
C LYS A 162 -2.49 -25.91 -0.25
N SER A 163 -3.36 -25.92 -1.25
CA SER A 163 -4.80 -26.12 -1.11
C SER A 163 -5.34 -26.79 -2.37
N GLU A 164 -6.36 -27.63 -2.21
CA GLU A 164 -7.13 -28.17 -3.32
C GLU A 164 -8.19 -27.18 -3.83
N LYS A 165 -8.54 -26.19 -3.01
CA LYS A 165 -9.47 -25.13 -3.38
C LYS A 165 -8.72 -23.91 -3.90
N LEU A 166 -9.26 -23.25 -4.93
CA LEU A 166 -8.74 -21.97 -5.41
C LEU A 166 -9.14 -20.86 -4.43
N ARG A 167 -8.18 -20.10 -3.96
CA ARG A 167 -8.38 -19.10 -2.91
C ARG A 167 -8.27 -17.69 -3.48
N PHE A 168 -9.31 -16.90 -3.22
CA PHE A 168 -9.36 -15.48 -3.59
C PHE A 168 -9.12 -14.63 -2.36
N GLY A 169 -8.18 -13.70 -2.42
CA GLY A 169 -7.82 -12.86 -1.27
C GLY A 169 -7.79 -11.38 -1.61
N TRP A 170 -8.14 -10.59 -0.61
CA TRP A 170 -7.84 -9.17 -0.58
C TRP A 170 -6.99 -8.86 0.66
N LEU A 171 -5.89 -8.12 0.47
CA LEU A 171 -5.02 -7.66 1.54
C LEU A 171 -4.95 -6.14 1.52
N GLY A 172 -5.27 -5.49 2.63
CA GLY A 172 -5.18 -4.03 2.71
C GLY A 172 -5.48 -3.47 4.10
N GLY A 173 -5.43 -2.16 4.20
CA GLY A 173 -5.70 -1.40 5.43
C GLY A 173 -7.14 -0.91 5.54
N SER A 174 -7.44 -0.15 6.59
CA SER A 174 -8.79 0.31 6.96
C SER A 174 -9.34 1.46 6.09
N SER A 175 -8.58 2.02 5.16
CA SER A 175 -9.00 3.18 4.34
C SER A 175 -9.63 2.83 2.99
N HIS A 176 -9.88 1.53 2.73
CA HIS A 176 -10.29 1.04 1.40
C HIS A 176 -11.76 0.64 1.27
N LEU A 177 -12.65 1.04 2.20
CA LEU A 177 -14.06 0.67 2.10
C LEU A 177 -14.67 1.05 0.75
N HIS A 178 -14.39 2.26 0.30
CA HIS A 178 -14.92 2.79 -0.95
C HIS A 178 -14.50 1.97 -2.17
N ASP A 179 -13.26 1.48 -2.17
CA ASP A 179 -12.73 0.60 -3.21
C ASP A 179 -13.34 -0.81 -3.12
N LEU A 180 -13.44 -1.36 -1.90
CA LEU A 180 -13.99 -2.70 -1.67
C LEU A 180 -15.47 -2.83 -2.04
N MET A 181 -16.25 -1.73 -1.98
CA MET A 181 -17.64 -1.71 -2.44
C MET A 181 -17.79 -2.09 -3.93
N LEU A 182 -16.73 -2.10 -4.72
CA LEU A 182 -16.75 -2.65 -6.08
C LEU A 182 -16.92 -4.17 -6.10
N LEU A 183 -16.64 -4.85 -4.99
CA LEU A 183 -16.78 -6.30 -4.81
C LEU A 183 -18.09 -6.70 -4.12
N ASP A 184 -18.94 -5.73 -3.75
CA ASP A 184 -20.19 -6.02 -3.06
C ASP A 184 -21.11 -6.93 -3.90
N GLY A 185 -21.53 -8.06 -3.33
CA GLY A 185 -22.28 -9.12 -4.02
C GLY A 185 -21.41 -10.15 -4.78
N LEU A 186 -20.10 -9.94 -4.93
CA LEU A 186 -19.22 -10.90 -5.61
C LEU A 186 -19.15 -12.24 -4.86
N PHE A 187 -18.89 -12.18 -3.58
CA PHE A 187 -18.61 -13.37 -2.78
C PHE A 187 -19.85 -14.23 -2.56
N GLN A 188 -21.03 -13.61 -2.47
CA GLN A 188 -22.33 -14.30 -2.44
C GLN A 188 -22.56 -15.07 -3.74
N ARG A 189 -22.18 -14.53 -4.90
CA ARG A 189 -22.25 -15.24 -6.18
C ARG A 189 -21.20 -16.35 -6.31
N MET A 190 -20.11 -16.28 -5.58
CA MET A 190 -19.07 -17.32 -5.53
C MET A 190 -19.40 -18.44 -4.56
N GLU A 191 -20.20 -18.19 -3.52
CA GLU A 191 -20.50 -19.16 -2.45
C GLU A 191 -21.07 -20.51 -2.96
N PRO A 192 -21.90 -20.57 -4.03
CA PRO A 192 -22.32 -21.86 -4.62
C PRO A 192 -21.16 -22.76 -5.06
N TYR A 193 -19.96 -22.21 -5.21
CA TYR A 193 -18.74 -22.94 -5.60
C TYR A 193 -17.83 -23.24 -4.39
N LYS A 194 -18.29 -23.13 -3.17
CA LYS A 194 -17.52 -23.30 -1.91
C LYS A 194 -16.74 -24.61 -1.80
N GLU A 195 -17.17 -25.66 -2.50
CA GLU A 195 -16.41 -26.91 -2.60
C GLU A 195 -15.10 -26.78 -3.41
N LYS A 196 -14.99 -25.74 -4.24
CA LYS A 196 -13.84 -25.46 -5.11
C LYS A 196 -13.10 -24.19 -4.75
N VAL A 197 -13.72 -23.30 -3.96
CA VAL A 197 -13.17 -21.98 -3.67
C VAL A 197 -13.24 -21.61 -2.19
N GLN A 198 -12.32 -20.71 -1.82
CA GLN A 198 -12.32 -20.02 -0.53
C GLN A 198 -12.04 -18.55 -0.74
N VAL A 199 -12.47 -17.71 0.19
CA VAL A 199 -12.26 -16.26 0.16
C VAL A 199 -11.60 -15.77 1.44
N TYR A 200 -10.66 -14.83 1.30
CA TYR A 200 -9.77 -14.37 2.37
C TYR A 200 -9.81 -12.84 2.50
N LEU A 201 -10.24 -12.35 3.65
CA LEU A 201 -10.10 -10.95 4.05
C LEU A 201 -8.86 -10.80 4.93
N CYS A 202 -7.78 -10.23 4.37
CA CYS A 202 -6.49 -10.09 5.05
C CYS A 202 -6.22 -8.65 5.49
N GLY A 203 -5.59 -8.49 6.67
CA GLY A 203 -5.28 -7.20 7.25
C GLY A 203 -6.29 -6.76 8.32
N PHE A 204 -7.18 -7.66 8.70
CA PHE A 204 -8.24 -7.44 9.68
C PHE A 204 -7.70 -6.96 11.04
N ASP A 205 -8.28 -5.89 11.56
CA ASP A 205 -7.94 -5.38 12.88
C ASP A 205 -9.13 -4.65 13.54
N ILE A 206 -9.61 -5.19 14.64
CA ILE A 206 -10.68 -4.58 15.45
C ILE A 206 -10.18 -4.04 16.78
N ARG A 207 -8.86 -4.01 16.96
CA ARG A 207 -8.26 -3.46 18.18
C ARG A 207 -8.24 -1.94 18.09
N GLY A 208 -8.55 -1.30 19.17
CA GLY A 208 -8.51 0.14 19.27
C GLY A 208 -9.40 0.66 20.40
N THR A 209 -9.25 1.94 20.69
CA THR A 209 -10.05 2.64 21.69
C THR A 209 -10.75 3.83 21.07
N VAL A 210 -11.95 4.12 21.56
CA VAL A 210 -12.70 5.34 21.28
C VAL A 210 -12.63 6.23 22.50
N THR A 211 -12.31 7.51 22.30
CA THR A 211 -12.44 8.54 23.33
C THR A 211 -13.80 9.20 23.17
N GLU A 212 -14.66 9.02 24.15
CA GLU A 212 -15.96 9.69 24.25
C GLU A 212 -15.79 10.97 25.06
N ILE A 213 -16.33 12.07 24.56
CA ILE A 213 -16.33 13.36 25.25
C ILE A 213 -17.75 13.67 25.66
N ASN A 214 -18.01 13.77 26.94
CA ASN A 214 -19.29 14.24 27.43
C ASN A 214 -19.51 15.70 26.98
N ALA A 215 -20.60 15.95 26.26
CA ALA A 215 -20.88 17.26 25.67
C ALA A 215 -21.07 18.36 26.73
N GLU A 216 -21.57 18.01 27.92
CA GLU A 216 -21.88 18.95 29.00
C GLU A 216 -20.70 19.15 29.93
N THR A 217 -20.08 18.05 30.41
CA THR A 217 -18.99 18.12 31.40
C THR A 217 -17.61 18.24 30.79
N ARG A 218 -17.45 18.01 29.45
CA ARG A 218 -16.17 17.93 28.74
C ARG A 218 -15.27 16.79 29.24
N GLU A 219 -15.77 15.93 30.07
CA GLU A 219 -15.06 14.77 30.58
C GLU A 219 -14.77 13.78 29.47
N GLN A 220 -13.55 13.24 29.43
CA GLN A 220 -13.10 12.28 28.45
C GLN A 220 -13.05 10.88 29.07
N THR A 221 -13.76 9.94 28.47
CA THR A 221 -13.70 8.53 28.83
C THR A 221 -13.16 7.71 27.67
N LYS A 222 -12.33 6.70 27.95
CA LYS A 222 -11.82 5.77 26.95
C LYS A 222 -12.49 4.42 27.12
N ARG A 223 -12.96 3.86 26.04
CA ARG A 223 -13.43 2.48 25.97
C ARG A 223 -12.88 1.75 24.73
N ASP A 224 -12.89 0.45 24.77
CA ASP A 224 -12.60 -0.35 23.56
C ASP A 224 -13.63 -0.09 22.47
N ILE A 225 -13.16 -0.06 21.23
CA ILE A 225 -14.03 0.05 20.06
C ILE A 225 -14.86 -1.23 19.92
N LYS A 226 -16.16 -1.09 19.67
CA LYS A 226 -16.98 -2.25 19.37
C LYS A 226 -16.74 -2.73 17.94
N PRO A 227 -16.78 -4.06 17.69
CA PRO A 227 -16.56 -4.61 16.34
C PRO A 227 -17.40 -3.94 15.26
N GLU A 228 -18.68 -3.69 15.53
CA GLU A 228 -19.65 -3.06 14.61
C GLU A 228 -19.35 -1.58 14.31
N GLU A 229 -18.55 -0.92 15.15
CA GLU A 229 -18.10 0.46 14.94
C GLU A 229 -16.87 0.53 14.02
N THR A 230 -16.24 -0.62 13.77
CA THR A 230 -15.03 -0.66 12.92
C THR A 230 -15.39 -0.69 11.44
N VAL A 231 -14.49 -0.21 10.61
CA VAL A 231 -14.62 -0.38 9.16
C VAL A 231 -14.54 -1.85 8.75
N TRP A 232 -13.90 -2.69 9.56
CA TRP A 232 -13.74 -4.13 9.33
C TRP A 232 -15.06 -4.89 9.37
N TYR A 233 -16.01 -4.46 10.19
CA TYR A 233 -17.37 -4.97 10.14
C TYR A 233 -18.02 -4.72 8.75
N LYS A 234 -17.83 -3.54 8.20
CA LYS A 234 -18.35 -3.21 6.86
C LYS A 234 -17.63 -4.00 5.77
N TYR A 235 -16.33 -4.23 5.90
CA TYR A 235 -15.58 -5.09 4.98
C TYR A 235 -16.09 -6.53 5.04
N GLU A 236 -16.27 -7.07 6.25
CA GLU A 236 -16.75 -8.43 6.42
C GLU A 236 -18.12 -8.66 5.79
N ASN A 237 -19.02 -7.67 5.87
CA ASN A 237 -20.33 -7.75 5.23
C ASN A 237 -20.28 -7.78 3.69
N ILE A 238 -19.18 -7.34 3.08
CA ILE A 238 -18.95 -7.52 1.64
C ILE A 238 -18.56 -8.96 1.34
N PHE A 239 -17.80 -9.62 2.22
CA PHE A 239 -17.26 -10.96 2.03
C PHE A 239 -18.22 -12.07 2.44
N THR A 240 -19.18 -11.81 3.34
CA THR A 240 -20.13 -12.80 3.85
C THR A 240 -21.45 -12.16 4.24
N ASP A 241 -22.58 -12.82 3.96
CA ASP A 241 -23.92 -12.35 4.34
C ASP A 241 -24.20 -12.48 5.84
N ASN A 242 -23.40 -13.27 6.53
CA ASN A 242 -23.57 -13.44 7.96
C ASN A 242 -22.74 -12.38 8.68
N ALA A 243 -23.36 -11.62 9.53
CA ALA A 243 -22.67 -10.74 10.48
C ALA A 243 -21.86 -11.56 11.50
N LYS A 244 -20.98 -12.45 11.00
CA LYS A 244 -20.20 -13.41 11.81
C LYS A 244 -19.41 -12.69 12.90
N LEU A 245 -18.94 -11.48 12.61
CA LEU A 245 -18.15 -10.68 13.54
C LEU A 245 -18.88 -10.39 14.85
N ILE A 246 -20.20 -10.25 14.81
CA ILE A 246 -21.03 -9.93 15.99
C ILE A 246 -21.75 -11.15 16.56
N SER A 247 -21.73 -12.32 15.88
CA SER A 247 -22.34 -13.53 16.43
C SER A 247 -21.56 -14.01 17.67
N PRO A 248 -22.24 -14.39 18.76
CA PRO A 248 -21.61 -14.89 19.98
C PRO A 248 -20.66 -16.07 19.70
N GLU A 249 -21.12 -17.03 18.89
CA GLU A 249 -20.36 -18.23 18.52
C GLU A 249 -19.05 -17.85 17.81
N TYR A 250 -19.09 -16.89 16.92
CA TYR A 250 -17.93 -16.48 16.18
C TYR A 250 -16.95 -15.64 17.03
N LYS A 251 -17.46 -14.83 17.97
CA LYS A 251 -16.63 -14.13 18.97
C LYS A 251 -15.90 -15.12 19.86
N ASP A 252 -16.61 -16.12 20.39
CA ASP A 252 -16.04 -17.18 21.23
C ASP A 252 -14.97 -17.96 20.48
N PHE A 253 -15.23 -18.24 19.22
CA PHE A 253 -14.30 -18.86 18.31
C PHE A 253 -13.02 -18.04 18.14
N LEU A 254 -13.12 -16.75 17.82
CA LEU A 254 -11.95 -15.87 17.65
C LEU A 254 -11.09 -15.75 18.91
N LEU A 255 -11.72 -15.78 20.09
CA LEU A 255 -11.01 -15.73 21.37
C LEU A 255 -10.25 -17.03 21.70
N LYS A 256 -10.73 -18.17 21.19
CA LYS A 256 -10.15 -19.49 21.44
C LYS A 256 -9.04 -19.89 20.48
N PHE A 257 -9.01 -19.30 19.26
CA PHE A 257 -8.09 -19.74 18.22
C PHE A 257 -7.14 -18.62 17.81
N LYS A 258 -5.85 -18.93 17.86
CA LYS A 258 -4.81 -18.10 17.28
C LYS A 258 -4.82 -18.24 15.76
N GLU A 259 -4.35 -17.21 15.08
CA GLU A 259 -4.25 -17.20 13.62
C GLU A 259 -3.48 -18.39 13.05
N GLU A 260 -2.54 -18.92 13.82
CA GLU A 260 -1.68 -20.04 13.44
C GLU A 260 -2.43 -21.40 13.39
N ASP A 261 -3.59 -21.50 14.02
CA ASP A 261 -4.42 -22.72 14.02
C ASP A 261 -5.32 -22.87 12.77
N TYR A 262 -4.82 -22.40 11.64
CA TYR A 262 -5.52 -22.35 10.36
C TYR A 262 -6.07 -23.69 9.89
N SER A 263 -5.40 -24.79 10.23
CA SER A 263 -5.78 -26.15 9.83
C SER A 263 -7.18 -26.57 10.30
N LYS A 264 -7.69 -25.97 11.39
CA LYS A 264 -9.02 -26.29 11.94
C LYS A 264 -10.17 -25.67 11.14
N PHE A 265 -9.88 -24.75 10.22
CA PHE A 265 -10.85 -24.01 9.41
C PHE A 265 -10.60 -24.15 7.92
N SER A 266 -9.81 -25.16 7.53
CA SER A 266 -9.44 -25.40 6.14
C SER A 266 -10.62 -25.55 5.19
N ASP A 267 -11.80 -25.96 5.69
CA ASP A 267 -12.99 -26.21 4.88
C ASP A 267 -13.98 -25.05 4.81
N GLU A 268 -13.84 -24.02 5.67
CA GLU A 268 -14.74 -22.87 5.61
C GLU A 268 -14.57 -22.10 4.29
N TYR A 269 -15.68 -21.55 3.79
CA TYR A 269 -15.68 -20.73 2.58
C TYR A 269 -14.99 -19.39 2.80
N TYR A 270 -15.30 -18.70 3.92
CA TYR A 270 -14.79 -17.37 4.26
C TYR A 270 -13.76 -17.45 5.39
N HIS A 271 -12.61 -16.80 5.15
CA HIS A 271 -11.51 -16.71 6.13
C HIS A 271 -11.16 -15.26 6.42
N ARG A 272 -11.06 -14.94 7.69
CA ARG A 272 -10.56 -13.69 8.23
C ARG A 272 -9.11 -13.87 8.66
N VAL A 273 -8.23 -12.96 8.22
CA VAL A 273 -6.81 -13.00 8.53
C VAL A 273 -6.39 -11.69 9.19
N TRP A 274 -5.86 -11.80 10.41
CA TRP A 274 -5.43 -10.66 11.19
C TRP A 274 -4.31 -9.87 10.50
N THR A 275 -4.29 -8.55 10.78
CA THR A 275 -3.19 -7.68 10.39
C THR A 275 -1.89 -8.14 11.02
N ARG A 276 -0.79 -7.89 10.32
CA ARG A 276 0.56 -8.18 10.77
C ARG A 276 1.40 -6.91 10.76
N PRO A 277 2.46 -6.84 11.58
CA PRO A 277 3.44 -5.77 11.48
C PRO A 277 3.99 -5.64 10.05
N VAL A 278 4.43 -4.43 9.70
CA VAL A 278 4.92 -4.11 8.35
C VAL A 278 6.05 -5.02 7.84
N GLN A 279 6.81 -5.63 8.75
CA GLN A 279 7.87 -6.59 8.43
C GLN A 279 7.35 -8.00 8.06
N ASN A 280 6.06 -8.27 8.27
CA ASN A 280 5.47 -9.60 8.10
C ASN A 280 4.12 -9.61 7.37
N TYR A 281 3.53 -8.45 7.04
CA TYR A 281 2.17 -8.38 6.47
C TYR A 281 2.07 -9.09 5.12
N ALA A 282 3.14 -9.03 4.31
CA ALA A 282 3.15 -9.63 2.99
C ALA A 282 3.07 -11.16 3.02
N LYS A 283 3.42 -11.82 4.15
CA LYS A 283 3.20 -13.26 4.33
C LYS A 283 1.75 -13.68 4.15
N ASN A 284 0.80 -12.75 4.27
CA ASN A 284 -0.61 -13.03 4.01
C ASN A 284 -0.89 -13.39 2.54
N TYR A 285 -0.04 -12.98 1.59
CA TYR A 285 -0.12 -13.44 0.19
C TYR A 285 0.08 -14.94 0.03
N ALA A 286 0.77 -15.61 0.96
CA ALA A 286 0.93 -17.06 0.93
C ALA A 286 -0.39 -17.83 1.15
N LYS A 287 -1.43 -17.17 1.66
CA LYS A 287 -2.71 -17.78 2.05
C LYS A 287 -3.73 -17.87 0.91
N PHE A 288 -3.50 -17.21 -0.23
CA PHE A 288 -4.42 -17.22 -1.37
C PHE A 288 -3.66 -17.34 -2.71
N ASP A 289 -4.39 -17.62 -3.77
CA ASP A 289 -3.86 -17.89 -5.11
C ASP A 289 -4.20 -16.76 -6.09
N VAL A 290 -5.34 -16.10 -5.88
CA VAL A 290 -5.84 -14.99 -6.68
C VAL A 290 -5.96 -13.75 -5.80
N SER A 291 -5.24 -12.69 -6.14
CA SER A 291 -5.33 -11.39 -5.47
C SER A 291 -6.40 -10.52 -6.12
N LEU A 292 -7.24 -9.91 -5.32
CA LEU A 292 -8.25 -8.94 -5.76
C LEU A 292 -7.75 -7.53 -5.44
N ALA A 293 -7.70 -6.66 -6.44
CA ALA A 293 -7.21 -5.30 -6.29
C ALA A 293 -8.24 -4.28 -6.84
N PRO A 294 -9.37 -4.09 -6.14
CA PRO A 294 -10.34 -3.07 -6.51
C PRO A 294 -9.82 -1.68 -6.14
N ILE A 295 -9.93 -0.73 -7.07
CA ILE A 295 -9.79 0.72 -6.81
C ILE A 295 -10.80 1.48 -7.67
N LYS A 296 -11.44 2.49 -7.09
CA LYS A 296 -12.35 3.38 -7.82
C LYS A 296 -11.57 4.41 -8.63
N ASN A 297 -12.16 4.81 -9.75
CA ASN A 297 -11.58 5.78 -10.67
C ASN A 297 -11.79 7.21 -10.16
N HIS A 298 -10.82 7.74 -9.42
CA HIS A 298 -10.73 9.15 -9.03
C HIS A 298 -9.26 9.56 -8.90
N ILE A 299 -8.97 10.86 -8.86
CA ILE A 299 -7.60 11.37 -8.93
C ILE A 299 -6.67 10.73 -7.89
N PHE A 300 -7.10 10.60 -6.65
CA PHE A 300 -6.32 10.01 -5.57
C PHE A 300 -5.85 8.58 -5.92
N ASN A 301 -6.74 7.74 -6.48
CA ASN A 301 -6.42 6.38 -6.88
C ASN A 301 -5.66 6.30 -8.21
N ARG A 302 -5.94 7.22 -9.16
CA ARG A 302 -5.25 7.22 -10.46
C ARG A 302 -3.76 7.45 -10.36
N VAL A 303 -3.31 8.13 -9.30
CA VAL A 303 -1.90 8.49 -9.10
C VAL A 303 -1.20 7.67 -8.02
N LYS A 304 -1.91 6.78 -7.33
CA LYS A 304 -1.32 5.88 -6.32
C LYS A 304 -0.16 5.04 -6.88
N SER A 305 0.59 4.42 -5.99
CA SER A 305 1.54 3.38 -6.37
C SER A 305 0.82 2.08 -6.75
N GLN A 306 1.45 1.28 -7.59
CA GLN A 306 1.00 -0.07 -7.96
C GLN A 306 1.52 -1.15 -6.99
N LEU A 307 1.70 -0.85 -5.72
CA LEU A 307 2.30 -1.77 -4.75
C LEU A 307 1.58 -3.13 -4.70
N LYS A 308 0.25 -3.16 -4.79
CA LYS A 308 -0.51 -4.43 -4.83
C LYS A 308 -0.19 -5.30 -6.06
N VAL A 309 0.13 -4.66 -7.19
CA VAL A 309 0.57 -5.37 -8.42
C VAL A 309 1.94 -5.98 -8.19
N ILE A 310 2.86 -5.19 -7.62
CA ILE A 310 4.24 -5.60 -7.32
C ILE A 310 4.23 -6.78 -6.34
N GLU A 311 3.53 -6.64 -5.22
CA GLU A 311 3.43 -7.68 -4.19
C GLU A 311 2.81 -8.97 -4.72
N ALA A 312 1.67 -8.88 -5.43
CA ALA A 312 1.03 -10.03 -6.05
C ALA A 312 1.97 -10.73 -7.04
N GLY A 313 2.72 -9.96 -7.82
CA GLY A 313 3.69 -10.48 -8.77
C GLY A 313 4.84 -11.23 -8.08
N PHE A 314 5.47 -10.64 -7.08
CA PHE A 314 6.56 -11.33 -6.33
C PHE A 314 6.09 -12.62 -5.65
N TYR A 315 4.81 -12.68 -5.27
CA TYR A 315 4.19 -13.89 -4.74
C TYR A 315 3.60 -14.81 -5.82
N LYS A 316 3.76 -14.49 -7.11
CA LYS A 316 3.22 -15.25 -8.25
C LYS A 316 1.72 -15.50 -8.13
N LYS A 317 0.96 -14.47 -7.71
CA LYS A 317 -0.49 -14.56 -7.58
C LYS A 317 -1.16 -14.07 -8.88
N ALA A 318 -2.18 -14.79 -9.33
CA ALA A 318 -3.07 -14.21 -10.31
C ALA A 318 -3.66 -12.91 -9.78
N LEU A 319 -3.85 -11.93 -10.64
CA LEU A 319 -4.40 -10.65 -10.24
C LEU A 319 -5.68 -10.33 -11.02
N ILE A 320 -6.77 -10.09 -10.29
CA ILE A 320 -7.96 -9.45 -10.84
C ILE A 320 -7.96 -8.02 -10.27
N ALA A 321 -7.86 -7.02 -11.13
CA ALA A 321 -7.67 -5.64 -10.72
C ALA A 321 -8.58 -4.68 -11.49
N SER A 322 -8.88 -3.53 -10.90
CA SER A 322 -9.51 -2.43 -11.64
C SER A 322 -8.60 -1.94 -12.76
N ASN A 323 -9.17 -1.71 -13.96
CA ASN A 323 -8.44 -1.10 -15.07
C ASN A 323 -8.33 0.41 -14.89
N VAL A 324 -7.61 0.84 -13.85
CA VAL A 324 -7.55 2.25 -13.41
C VAL A 324 -6.13 2.60 -13.00
N GLY A 325 -5.68 3.78 -13.46
CA GLY A 325 -4.50 4.48 -12.98
C GLY A 325 -3.24 3.63 -12.92
N PRO A 326 -2.63 3.45 -11.75
CA PRO A 326 -1.32 2.82 -11.64
C PRO A 326 -1.29 1.36 -12.10
N TYR A 327 -2.44 0.67 -12.03
CA TYR A 327 -2.50 -0.74 -12.43
C TYR A 327 -2.37 -0.93 -13.94
N THR A 328 -2.70 0.10 -14.73
CA THR A 328 -2.54 0.06 -16.20
C THR A 328 -1.10 0.23 -16.67
N ILE A 329 -0.15 0.52 -15.77
CA ILE A 329 1.27 0.69 -16.12
C ILE A 329 1.87 -0.66 -16.52
N ASP A 330 1.64 -1.70 -15.71
CA ASP A 330 2.29 -3.00 -15.86
C ASP A 330 1.33 -4.10 -16.28
N LEU A 331 0.01 -3.89 -16.12
CA LEU A 331 -0.97 -4.94 -16.34
C LEU A 331 -1.51 -4.92 -17.78
N LYS A 332 -1.58 -6.12 -18.34
CA LYS A 332 -2.21 -6.40 -19.65
C LYS A 332 -3.33 -7.40 -19.45
N HIS A 333 -4.51 -7.08 -19.97
CA HIS A 333 -5.67 -7.95 -19.86
C HIS A 333 -5.46 -9.27 -20.63
N SER A 334 -5.77 -10.40 -19.99
CA SER A 334 -5.49 -11.74 -20.50
C SER A 334 -6.68 -12.43 -21.17
N LEU A 335 -7.79 -11.74 -21.40
CA LEU A 335 -8.96 -12.31 -22.07
C LEU A 335 -9.36 -11.51 -23.32
N GLN A 336 -9.52 -12.20 -24.45
CA GLN A 336 -10.08 -11.63 -25.67
C GLN A 336 -11.17 -12.58 -26.22
N ASN A 337 -12.37 -12.05 -26.43
CA ASN A 337 -13.53 -12.85 -26.88
C ASN A 337 -13.77 -14.11 -26.03
N GLY A 338 -13.51 -14.02 -24.71
CA GLY A 338 -13.67 -15.13 -23.77
C GLY A 338 -12.55 -16.16 -23.78
N ASN A 339 -11.56 -16.04 -24.65
CA ASN A 339 -10.39 -16.88 -24.71
C ASN A 339 -9.20 -16.25 -23.97
N PHE A 340 -8.36 -17.11 -23.39
CA PHE A 340 -7.14 -16.69 -22.75
C PHE A 340 -6.10 -16.26 -23.79
N VAL A 341 -5.55 -15.07 -23.65
CA VAL A 341 -4.54 -14.49 -24.54
C VAL A 341 -3.31 -14.07 -23.76
N ASP A 342 -2.29 -13.60 -24.49
CA ASP A 342 -1.07 -13.10 -23.88
C ASP A 342 -1.33 -11.83 -23.05
N GLY A 343 -1.29 -12.00 -21.73
CA GLY A 343 -1.48 -10.97 -20.73
C GLY A 343 -1.04 -11.50 -19.37
N ASN A 344 -1.07 -10.65 -18.34
CA ASN A 344 -0.57 -10.99 -17.01
C ASN A 344 -1.58 -10.74 -15.88
N ALA A 345 -2.79 -10.28 -16.21
CA ALA A 345 -3.86 -10.00 -15.26
C ALA A 345 -5.24 -10.06 -15.92
N LEU A 346 -6.27 -10.08 -15.07
CA LEU A 346 -7.65 -9.86 -15.49
C LEU A 346 -8.08 -8.45 -15.06
N LEU A 347 -8.27 -7.56 -16.03
CA LEU A 347 -8.61 -6.16 -15.78
C LEU A 347 -10.10 -5.94 -15.87
N VAL A 348 -10.68 -5.39 -14.83
CA VAL A 348 -12.08 -5.03 -14.70
C VAL A 348 -12.22 -3.55 -15.02
N ASP A 349 -12.89 -3.23 -16.11
CA ASP A 349 -13.23 -1.86 -16.46
C ASP A 349 -14.23 -1.30 -15.43
N GLU A 350 -14.41 0.03 -15.42
CA GLU A 350 -15.33 0.70 -14.51
C GLU A 350 -16.74 0.13 -14.69
N SER A 351 -17.02 -0.91 -13.94
CA SER A 351 -18.25 -1.66 -14.07
C SER A 351 -19.33 -1.11 -13.16
N ARG A 352 -20.59 -1.34 -13.52
CA ARG A 352 -21.74 -0.89 -12.74
C ARG A 352 -21.88 -1.62 -11.42
N ASN A 353 -21.32 -2.84 -11.32
CA ASN A 353 -21.35 -3.66 -10.11
C ASN A 353 -20.28 -4.77 -10.21
N HIS A 354 -20.33 -5.74 -9.29
CA HIS A 354 -19.41 -6.88 -9.21
C HIS A 354 -19.49 -7.89 -10.38
N SER A 355 -20.31 -7.68 -11.41
CA SER A 355 -20.59 -8.70 -12.44
C SER A 355 -19.34 -9.11 -13.24
N ASP A 356 -18.49 -8.15 -13.61
CA ASP A 356 -17.26 -8.47 -14.33
C ASP A 356 -16.21 -9.09 -13.40
N TRP A 357 -16.17 -8.69 -12.14
CA TRP A 357 -15.38 -9.37 -11.11
C TRP A 357 -15.78 -10.83 -10.98
N PHE A 358 -17.08 -11.13 -10.91
CA PHE A 358 -17.56 -12.50 -10.89
C PHE A 358 -17.26 -13.26 -12.18
N LYS A 359 -17.45 -12.65 -13.34
CA LYS A 359 -17.15 -13.25 -14.65
C LYS A 359 -15.69 -13.74 -14.70
N TYR A 360 -14.74 -12.90 -14.25
CA TYR A 360 -13.33 -13.26 -14.29
C TYR A 360 -12.98 -14.27 -13.18
N SER A 361 -13.52 -14.13 -11.98
CA SER A 361 -13.38 -15.13 -10.94
C SER A 361 -13.87 -16.49 -11.39
N LYS A 362 -15.06 -16.55 -12.04
CA LYS A 362 -15.63 -17.79 -12.56
C LYS A 362 -14.74 -18.45 -13.62
N LYS A 363 -14.08 -17.66 -14.48
CA LYS A 363 -13.11 -18.18 -15.44
C LYS A 363 -11.96 -18.91 -14.78
N LEU A 364 -11.44 -18.37 -13.68
CA LEU A 364 -10.36 -19.00 -12.92
C LEU A 364 -10.88 -20.22 -12.11
N ILE A 365 -12.09 -20.16 -11.56
CA ILE A 365 -12.73 -21.31 -10.88
C ILE A 365 -12.88 -22.49 -11.84
N ASP A 366 -13.29 -22.23 -13.08
CA ASP A 366 -13.47 -23.27 -14.11
C ASP A 366 -12.12 -23.80 -14.63
N ASN A 367 -11.06 -23.02 -14.56
CA ASN A 367 -9.74 -23.33 -15.09
C ASN A 367 -8.64 -22.86 -14.11
N PRO A 368 -8.45 -23.53 -12.96
CA PRO A 368 -7.51 -23.07 -11.92
C PRO A 368 -6.05 -22.91 -12.40
N ASN A 369 -5.62 -23.68 -13.40
CA ASN A 369 -4.28 -23.57 -13.97
C ASN A 369 -4.00 -22.18 -14.56
N TRP A 370 -5.02 -21.47 -15.05
CA TRP A 370 -4.85 -20.09 -15.52
C TRP A 370 -4.44 -19.13 -14.41
N ALA A 371 -4.83 -19.42 -13.16
CA ALA A 371 -4.38 -18.60 -12.04
C ALA A 371 -2.85 -18.73 -11.85
N TYR A 372 -2.31 -19.93 -11.97
CA TYR A 372 -0.86 -20.15 -11.88
C TYR A 372 -0.12 -19.48 -13.05
N ASP A 373 -0.61 -19.65 -14.28
CA ASP A 373 0.00 -19.06 -15.47
C ASP A 373 0.00 -17.53 -15.41
N LEU A 374 -1.09 -16.92 -14.95
CA LEU A 374 -1.17 -15.46 -14.74
C LEU A 374 -0.19 -14.98 -13.67
N GLY A 375 -0.07 -15.71 -12.57
CA GLY A 375 0.86 -15.40 -11.50
C GLY A 375 2.32 -15.43 -11.96
N GLU A 376 2.72 -16.44 -12.73
CA GLU A 376 4.07 -16.53 -13.33
C GLU A 376 4.34 -15.36 -14.29
N ARG A 377 3.39 -15.04 -15.17
CA ARG A 377 3.52 -13.91 -16.11
C ARG A 377 3.61 -12.57 -15.40
N LEU A 378 2.85 -12.40 -14.32
CA LEU A 378 2.92 -11.20 -13.49
C LEU A 378 4.29 -11.09 -12.79
N TYR A 379 4.81 -12.21 -12.26
CA TYR A 379 6.14 -12.26 -11.69
C TYR A 379 7.22 -11.84 -12.69
N GLU A 380 7.19 -12.40 -13.92
CA GLU A 380 8.12 -12.02 -15.00
C GLU A 380 8.05 -10.52 -15.34
N THR A 381 6.88 -9.92 -15.19
CA THR A 381 6.68 -8.47 -15.42
C THR A 381 7.35 -7.61 -14.34
N VAL A 382 7.30 -8.04 -13.06
CA VAL A 382 7.69 -7.17 -11.94
C VAL A 382 9.08 -7.45 -11.37
N LYS A 383 9.60 -8.66 -11.50
CA LYS A 383 10.79 -9.15 -10.79
C LYS A 383 12.05 -8.30 -10.99
N ASP A 384 12.28 -7.83 -12.21
CA ASP A 384 13.49 -7.07 -12.56
C ASP A 384 13.28 -5.56 -12.38
N THR A 385 12.08 -5.06 -12.64
CA THR A 385 11.76 -3.63 -12.55
C THR A 385 11.64 -3.14 -11.12
N TYR A 386 11.08 -3.96 -10.24
CA TYR A 386 10.75 -3.60 -8.86
C TYR A 386 11.60 -4.32 -7.82
N ASP A 387 12.76 -4.87 -8.21
CA ASP A 387 13.79 -5.32 -7.28
C ASP A 387 14.43 -4.10 -6.61
N LEU A 388 14.49 -4.10 -5.29
CA LEU A 388 15.03 -2.98 -4.51
C LEU A 388 16.52 -2.71 -4.83
N ASN A 389 17.29 -3.73 -5.22
CA ASN A 389 18.68 -3.52 -5.66
C ASN A 389 18.75 -2.67 -6.94
N VAL A 390 17.85 -2.95 -7.91
CA VAL A 390 17.79 -2.20 -9.18
C VAL A 390 17.37 -0.75 -8.95
N VAL A 391 16.31 -0.53 -8.17
CA VAL A 391 15.84 0.82 -7.85
C VAL A 391 16.87 1.58 -7.02
N THR A 392 17.60 0.91 -6.12
CA THR A 392 18.66 1.53 -5.32
C THR A 392 19.83 2.00 -6.18
N LYS A 393 20.20 1.24 -7.22
CA LYS A 393 21.24 1.68 -8.18
C LYS A 393 20.87 3.02 -8.82
N THR A 394 19.65 3.13 -9.32
CA THR A 394 19.15 4.38 -9.92
C THR A 394 19.14 5.52 -8.90
N ARG A 395 18.79 5.23 -7.63
CA ARG A 395 18.83 6.22 -6.54
C ARG A 395 20.26 6.71 -6.26
N ALA A 396 21.24 5.80 -6.25
CA ALA A 396 22.65 6.17 -6.06
C ALA A 396 23.14 7.09 -7.18
N GLU A 397 22.82 6.77 -8.44
CA GLU A 397 23.16 7.61 -9.60
C GLU A 397 22.50 8.99 -9.50
N PHE A 398 21.23 9.03 -9.14
CA PHE A 398 20.50 10.29 -8.94
C PHE A 398 21.14 11.14 -7.84
N TYR A 399 21.40 10.59 -6.65
CA TYR A 399 22.01 11.35 -5.55
C TYR A 399 23.41 11.87 -5.89
N LYS A 400 24.23 11.10 -6.62
CA LYS A 400 25.53 11.56 -7.12
C LYS A 400 25.42 12.70 -8.13
N SER A 401 24.33 12.76 -8.88
CA SER A 401 24.13 13.78 -9.93
C SER A 401 23.68 15.13 -9.39
N ILE A 402 23.20 15.20 -8.17
CA ILE A 402 22.60 16.41 -7.58
C ILE A 402 23.50 17.10 -6.54
N VAL A 403 24.66 16.51 -6.19
CA VAL A 403 25.66 17.06 -5.21
C VAL A 403 26.96 17.57 -5.89
#